data_888609cb0ec013fd3f3e50f288eca72c
#
_entry.id   888609cb0ec013fd3f3e50f288eca72c
#
_cell.length_a   1.000
_cell.length_b   1.000
_cell.length_c   1.000
_cell.angle_alpha   90.00
_cell.angle_beta   90.00
_cell.angle_gamma   90.00
#
_symmetry.space_group_name_H-M   'P 1'
#
loop_
_entity.id
_entity.type
_entity.pdbx_description
1 polymer ?
#
loop_
_entity_poly.entity_id
_entity_poly.type
_entity_poly.pdbx_seq_one_letter_code
_entity_poly.pdbx_strand_id
1 'polypeptide(L)'
;MAKLVIIYDSNTGNTELMTNAVAEGARNVQNVQVEVRKIGTRFSISILKDADAVIFGSPTIYGGISRSLVEFFSALNHLQAANHVNLKGKKGAAFGSYGWDRGWSTQRLERELQALGVNIVAPGVSAREQGAYGPIKTDADDLNKCRELGKALAEAVAEKR
;
A
#
# COMPACT_ATOMS: atom_id res chain seq x y z
N MET A 1 -3.45 -7.18 19.80
CA MET A 1 -2.75 -6.13 19.04
C MET A 1 -3.26 -6.13 17.62
N ALA A 2 -3.62 -4.98 17.10
CA ALA A 2 -4.03 -4.85 15.71
C ALA A 2 -2.84 -5.03 14.77
N LYS A 3 -3.11 -5.49 13.55
CA LYS A 3 -2.06 -5.76 12.57
C LYS A 3 -2.32 -4.98 11.29
N LEU A 4 -1.33 -4.24 10.85
CA LEU A 4 -1.34 -3.49 9.61
C LEU A 4 -0.26 -4.04 8.67
N VAL A 5 -0.65 -4.39 7.45
CA VAL A 5 0.26 -4.96 6.47
C VAL A 5 0.41 -3.99 5.29
N ILE A 6 1.64 -3.70 4.92
CA ILE A 6 1.96 -2.87 3.77
C ILE A 6 2.64 -3.75 2.72
N ILE A 7 2.07 -3.78 1.53
CA ILE A 7 2.63 -4.53 0.41
C ILE A 7 2.91 -3.55 -0.73
N TYR A 8 4.12 -3.59 -1.27
CA TYR A 8 4.51 -2.65 -2.31
C TYR A 8 5.41 -3.28 -3.35
N ASP A 9 5.47 -2.64 -4.51
CA ASP A 9 6.49 -2.87 -5.52
C ASP A 9 7.26 -1.57 -5.74
N SER A 10 8.51 -1.68 -6.15
CA SER A 10 9.36 -0.52 -6.42
C SER A 10 10.40 -0.87 -7.46
N ASN A 11 10.52 -0.05 -8.50
CA ASN A 11 11.51 -0.23 -9.56
C ASN A 11 12.72 0.69 -9.37
N THR A 12 12.45 1.95 -9.03
CA THR A 12 13.48 3.00 -8.99
C THR A 12 13.81 3.46 -7.58
N GLY A 13 13.05 2.98 -6.57
CA GLY A 13 13.24 3.34 -5.17
C GLY A 13 12.31 4.43 -4.66
N ASN A 14 11.58 5.14 -5.51
CA ASN A 14 10.64 6.19 -5.06
C ASN A 14 9.49 5.60 -4.26
N THR A 15 8.86 4.53 -4.76
CA THR A 15 7.80 3.85 -4.04
C THR A 15 8.32 3.28 -2.72
N GLU A 16 9.57 2.81 -2.69
CA GLU A 16 10.18 2.31 -1.47
C GLU A 16 10.36 3.42 -0.41
N LEU A 17 10.77 4.62 -0.83
CA LEU A 17 10.85 5.77 0.08
C LEU A 17 9.49 6.11 0.67
N MET A 18 8.45 6.08 -0.17
CA MET A 18 7.07 6.29 0.29
C MET A 18 6.65 5.21 1.27
N THR A 19 6.97 3.95 0.96
CA THR A 19 6.65 2.81 1.83
C THR A 19 7.28 2.96 3.21
N ASN A 20 8.54 3.37 3.26
CA ASN A 20 9.24 3.58 4.52
C ASN A 20 8.58 4.69 5.35
N ALA A 21 8.11 5.75 4.69
CA ALA A 21 7.40 6.84 5.36
C ALA A 21 6.03 6.39 5.89
N VAL A 22 5.28 5.62 5.09
CA VAL A 22 4.00 5.05 5.52
C VAL A 22 4.21 4.17 6.76
N ALA A 23 5.21 3.29 6.72
CA ALA A 23 5.53 2.39 7.83
C ALA A 23 5.95 3.17 9.07
N GLU A 24 6.75 4.22 8.92
CA GLU A 24 7.16 5.08 10.02
C GLU A 24 5.96 5.70 10.73
N GLY A 25 5.03 6.28 9.96
CA GLY A 25 3.82 6.86 10.53
C GLY A 25 2.97 5.84 11.27
N ALA A 26 2.81 4.66 10.69
CA ALA A 26 2.04 3.59 11.32
C ALA A 26 2.69 3.08 12.61
N ARG A 27 4.01 2.95 12.62
CA ARG A 27 4.76 2.45 13.78
C ARG A 27 4.74 3.39 14.97
N ASN A 28 4.41 4.65 14.76
CA ASN A 28 4.26 5.61 15.85
C ASN A 28 2.96 5.44 16.63
N VAL A 29 2.04 4.62 16.15
CA VAL A 29 0.78 4.35 16.83
C VAL A 29 0.95 3.13 17.72
N GLN A 30 0.58 3.24 19.00
CA GLN A 30 0.70 2.15 19.95
C GLN A 30 -0.29 1.02 19.66
N ASN A 31 0.10 -0.18 20.03
CA ASN A 31 -0.73 -1.39 19.94
C ASN A 31 -1.09 -1.79 18.50
N VAL A 32 -0.26 -1.41 17.55
CA VAL A 32 -0.40 -1.83 16.16
C VAL A 32 0.92 -2.45 15.71
N GLN A 33 0.83 -3.68 15.23
CA GLN A 33 1.96 -4.37 14.62
C GLN A 33 1.98 -4.01 13.14
N VAL A 34 3.13 -3.54 12.64
CA VAL A 34 3.27 -3.14 11.24
C VAL A 34 4.22 -4.11 10.54
N GLU A 35 3.74 -4.71 9.47
CA GLU A 35 4.54 -5.60 8.64
C GLU A 35 4.62 -5.06 7.22
N VAL A 36 5.82 -5.08 6.65
CA VAL A 36 6.09 -4.57 5.30
C VAL A 36 6.64 -5.70 4.44
N ARG A 37 6.07 -5.86 3.25
CA ARG A 37 6.51 -6.89 2.29
C ARG A 37 6.63 -6.29 0.90
N LYS A 38 7.73 -6.59 0.25
CA LYS A 38 7.98 -6.18 -1.14
C LYS A 38 7.60 -7.30 -2.08
N ILE A 39 6.89 -6.96 -3.16
CA ILE A 39 6.59 -7.90 -4.24
C ILE A 39 7.91 -8.39 -4.84
N GLY A 40 8.00 -9.68 -5.10
CA GLY A 40 9.22 -10.33 -5.58
C GLY A 40 10.06 -10.96 -4.47
N THR A 41 9.78 -10.64 -3.21
CA THR A 41 10.37 -11.34 -2.08
C THR A 41 9.47 -12.48 -1.63
N ARG A 42 10.01 -13.43 -0.88
CA ARG A 42 9.20 -14.52 -0.35
C ARG A 42 8.42 -14.06 0.88
N PHE A 43 7.12 -14.24 0.85
CA PHE A 43 6.28 -14.11 2.02
C PHE A 43 5.01 -14.94 1.83
N SER A 44 4.40 -15.32 2.93
CA SER A 44 3.17 -16.11 2.89
C SER A 44 1.95 -15.19 2.77
N ILE A 45 0.99 -15.59 1.93
CA ILE A 45 -0.28 -14.89 1.81
C ILE A 45 -1.07 -14.89 3.12
N SER A 46 -0.73 -15.81 4.04
CA SER A 46 -1.38 -15.88 5.34
C SER A 46 -1.21 -14.59 6.17
N ILE A 47 -0.22 -13.77 5.85
CA ILE A 47 -0.04 -12.46 6.49
C ILE A 47 -1.27 -11.58 6.32
N LEU A 48 -1.98 -11.73 5.20
CA LEU A 48 -3.19 -10.97 4.92
C LEU A 48 -4.42 -11.48 5.66
N LYS A 49 -4.42 -12.75 6.07
CA LYS A 49 -5.54 -13.32 6.82
C LYS A 49 -5.72 -12.64 8.16
N ASP A 50 -4.61 -12.37 8.83
CA ASP A 50 -4.61 -11.81 10.18
C ASP A 50 -4.58 -10.28 10.19
N ALA A 51 -4.48 -9.65 9.01
CA ALA A 51 -4.42 -8.20 8.92
C ALA A 51 -5.76 -7.55 9.25
N ASP A 52 -5.74 -6.49 10.02
CA ASP A 52 -6.89 -5.61 10.27
C ASP A 52 -6.94 -4.49 9.25
N ALA A 53 -5.78 -4.07 8.74
CA ALA A 53 -5.64 -3.07 7.69
C ALA A 53 -4.60 -3.50 6.68
N VAL A 54 -4.81 -3.12 5.43
CA VAL A 54 -3.88 -3.39 4.33
C VAL A 54 -3.63 -2.10 3.54
N ILE A 55 -2.36 -1.83 3.26
CA ILE A 55 -1.96 -0.68 2.44
C ILE A 55 -1.10 -1.21 1.30
N PHE A 56 -1.41 -0.78 0.08
CA PHE A 56 -0.64 -1.19 -1.10
C PHE A 56 0.01 0.03 -1.76
N GLY A 57 1.23 -0.16 -2.25
CA GLY A 57 1.98 0.86 -2.96
C GLY A 57 2.57 0.36 -4.27
N SER A 58 2.57 1.21 -5.31
CA SER A 58 3.06 0.86 -6.64
C SER A 58 3.65 2.07 -7.35
N PRO A 59 4.71 1.89 -8.16
CA PRO A 59 5.05 2.89 -9.16
C PRO A 59 3.97 2.92 -10.24
N THR A 60 3.87 4.02 -10.98
CA THR A 60 2.97 4.09 -12.12
C THR A 60 3.72 3.60 -13.37
N ILE A 61 3.20 2.55 -13.97
CA ILE A 61 3.75 1.95 -15.19
C ILE A 61 2.68 2.03 -16.27
N TYR A 62 2.94 2.82 -17.30
CA TYR A 62 2.01 3.03 -18.42
C TYR A 62 0.57 3.35 -17.95
N GLY A 63 0.46 4.24 -16.96
CA GLY A 63 -0.83 4.68 -16.43
C GLY A 63 -1.52 3.69 -15.48
N GLY A 64 -0.84 2.62 -15.08
CA GLY A 64 -1.40 1.62 -14.18
C GLY A 64 -0.42 1.20 -13.10
N ILE A 65 -0.69 0.09 -12.45
CA ILE A 65 0.21 -0.50 -11.45
C ILE A 65 1.24 -1.40 -12.14
N SER A 66 2.26 -1.82 -11.41
CA SER A 66 3.27 -2.73 -11.94
C SER A 66 2.64 -4.07 -12.30
N ARG A 67 3.24 -4.75 -13.29
CA ARG A 67 2.77 -6.06 -13.73
C ARG A 67 2.76 -7.08 -12.60
N SER A 68 3.77 -7.06 -11.76
CA SER A 68 3.86 -7.97 -10.61
C SER A 68 2.68 -7.79 -9.65
N LEU A 69 2.23 -6.55 -9.45
CA LEU A 69 1.05 -6.28 -8.63
C LEU A 69 -0.24 -6.71 -9.33
N VAL A 70 -0.35 -6.55 -10.65
CA VAL A 70 -1.49 -7.07 -11.41
C VAL A 70 -1.61 -8.58 -11.18
N GLU A 71 -0.50 -9.30 -11.31
CA GLU A 71 -0.47 -10.75 -11.08
C GLU A 71 -0.80 -11.09 -9.62
N PHE A 72 -0.30 -10.31 -8.68
CA PHE A 72 -0.59 -10.51 -7.25
C PHE A 72 -2.08 -10.36 -6.95
N PHE A 73 -2.72 -9.31 -7.47
CA PHE A 73 -4.15 -9.12 -7.28
C PHE A 73 -4.97 -10.19 -7.97
N SER A 74 -4.55 -10.67 -9.14
CA SER A 74 -5.19 -11.80 -9.81
C SER A 74 -5.17 -13.03 -8.90
N ALA A 75 -4.02 -13.33 -8.30
CA ALA A 75 -3.90 -14.45 -7.36
C ALA A 75 -4.78 -14.25 -6.12
N LEU A 76 -4.83 -13.03 -5.58
CA LEU A 76 -5.69 -12.72 -4.43
C LEU A 76 -7.16 -12.95 -4.74
N ASN A 77 -7.60 -12.52 -5.92
CA ASN A 77 -9.00 -12.71 -6.31
C ASN A 77 -9.35 -14.20 -6.41
N HIS A 78 -8.46 -15.02 -6.97
CA HIS A 78 -8.66 -16.47 -7.02
C HIS A 78 -8.68 -17.09 -5.62
N LEU A 79 -7.77 -16.69 -4.75
CA LEU A 79 -7.70 -17.21 -3.38
C LEU A 79 -8.93 -16.81 -2.56
N GLN A 80 -9.42 -15.59 -2.73
CA GLN A 80 -10.62 -15.14 -2.03
C GLN A 80 -11.87 -15.88 -2.55
N ALA A 81 -11.97 -16.10 -3.85
CA ALA A 81 -13.07 -16.87 -4.44
C ALA A 81 -13.06 -18.32 -3.93
N ALA A 82 -11.89 -18.88 -3.66
CA ALA A 82 -11.73 -20.22 -3.10
C ALA A 82 -11.78 -20.28 -1.57
N ASN A 83 -12.07 -19.17 -0.91
CA ASN A 83 -12.15 -19.03 0.55
C ASN A 83 -10.82 -19.27 1.29
N HIS A 84 -9.68 -19.11 0.62
CA HIS A 84 -8.36 -19.21 1.25
C HIS A 84 -7.90 -17.92 1.91
N VAL A 85 -8.49 -16.78 1.54
CA VAL A 85 -8.24 -15.47 2.14
C VAL A 85 -9.54 -14.68 2.07
N ASN A 86 -9.74 -13.75 2.97
CA ASN A 86 -10.93 -12.88 2.94
C ASN A 86 -10.54 -11.47 3.38
N LEU A 87 -10.54 -10.55 2.41
CA LEU A 87 -10.24 -9.14 2.66
C LEU A 87 -11.48 -8.28 2.86
N LYS A 88 -12.68 -8.87 2.72
CA LYS A 88 -13.93 -8.12 2.86
C LYS A 88 -14.03 -7.47 4.23
N GLY A 89 -14.30 -6.18 4.24
CA GLY A 89 -14.48 -5.40 5.47
C GLY A 89 -13.20 -4.94 6.13
N LYS A 90 -12.04 -5.37 5.66
CA LYS A 90 -10.78 -4.86 6.17
C LYS A 90 -10.60 -3.40 5.74
N LYS A 91 -9.91 -2.62 6.55
CA LYS A 91 -9.60 -1.23 6.22
C LYS A 91 -8.39 -1.18 5.31
N GLY A 92 -8.37 -0.23 4.38
CA GLY A 92 -7.27 -0.15 3.44
C GLY A 92 -7.02 1.25 2.91
N ALA A 93 -5.90 1.38 2.25
CA ALA A 93 -5.49 2.59 1.55
C ALA A 93 -4.42 2.25 0.52
N ALA A 94 -4.09 3.21 -0.32
CA ALA A 94 -3.12 3.05 -1.38
C ALA A 94 -2.22 4.27 -1.51
N PHE A 95 -1.02 4.04 -2.05
CA PHE A 95 -0.11 5.11 -2.41
C PHE A 95 0.66 4.72 -3.68
N GLY A 96 1.20 5.70 -4.36
CA GLY A 96 1.95 5.41 -5.56
C GLY A 96 2.84 6.56 -5.98
N SER A 97 3.92 6.24 -6.68
CA SER A 97 4.80 7.22 -7.31
C SER A 97 4.49 7.31 -8.79
N TYR A 98 4.72 8.47 -9.38
CA TYR A 98 4.52 8.68 -10.82
C TYR A 98 5.58 9.62 -11.38
N GLY A 99 5.86 9.47 -12.69
CA GLY A 99 6.80 10.34 -13.38
C GLY A 99 6.11 11.55 -13.98
N TRP A 100 5.41 11.35 -15.09
CA TRP A 100 4.80 12.44 -15.88
C TRP A 100 3.28 12.29 -16.08
N ASP A 101 2.71 11.20 -15.60
CA ASP A 101 1.25 11.07 -15.56
C ASP A 101 0.71 11.68 -14.25
N ARG A 102 -0.54 11.41 -13.91
CA ARG A 102 -1.20 12.01 -12.75
C ARG A 102 -1.37 11.05 -11.57
N GLY A 103 -0.51 10.05 -11.46
CA GLY A 103 -0.56 9.12 -10.33
C GLY A 103 -1.71 8.14 -10.40
N TRP A 104 -2.01 7.62 -11.56
CA TRP A 104 -3.11 6.68 -11.77
C TRP A 104 -2.92 5.35 -11.06
N SER A 105 -1.68 5.00 -10.69
CA SER A 105 -1.42 3.76 -9.94
C SER A 105 -2.16 3.74 -8.60
N THR A 106 -2.19 4.86 -7.90
CA THR A 106 -2.90 4.95 -6.61
C THR A 106 -4.38 4.67 -6.78
N GLN A 107 -5.01 5.27 -7.78
CA GLN A 107 -6.43 5.04 -8.08
C GLN A 107 -6.69 3.59 -8.48
N ARG A 108 -5.81 2.99 -9.28
CA ARG A 108 -5.94 1.61 -9.70
C ARG A 108 -5.84 0.67 -8.50
N LEU A 109 -4.91 0.92 -7.58
CA LEU A 109 -4.79 0.14 -6.35
C LEU A 109 -6.05 0.21 -5.50
N GLU A 110 -6.62 1.40 -5.37
CA GLU A 110 -7.86 1.57 -4.62
C GLU A 110 -8.99 0.75 -5.23
N ARG A 111 -9.12 0.74 -6.56
CA ARG A 111 -10.12 -0.07 -7.26
C ARG A 111 -9.92 -1.57 -7.05
N GLU A 112 -8.67 -2.02 -7.13
CA GLU A 112 -8.34 -3.44 -6.91
C GLU A 112 -8.69 -3.87 -5.48
N LEU A 113 -8.40 -3.02 -4.50
CA LEU A 113 -8.74 -3.28 -3.10
C LEU A 113 -10.25 -3.28 -2.88
N GLN A 114 -10.96 -2.32 -3.46
CA GLN A 114 -12.42 -2.25 -3.38
C GLN A 114 -13.08 -3.46 -4.01
N ALA A 115 -12.54 -3.96 -5.13
CA ALA A 115 -13.04 -5.17 -5.77
C ALA A 115 -12.93 -6.40 -4.86
N LEU A 116 -11.99 -6.41 -3.93
CA LEU A 116 -11.84 -7.45 -2.91
C LEU A 116 -12.67 -7.19 -1.65
N GLY A 117 -13.41 -6.10 -1.61
CA GLY A 117 -14.25 -5.74 -0.46
C GLY A 117 -13.55 -4.95 0.62
N VAL A 118 -12.35 -4.45 0.35
CA VAL A 118 -11.62 -3.59 1.29
C VAL A 118 -12.27 -2.21 1.35
N ASN A 119 -12.42 -1.68 2.55
CA ASN A 119 -12.94 -0.33 2.77
C ASN A 119 -11.78 0.67 2.74
N ILE A 120 -11.76 1.56 1.78
CA ILE A 120 -10.77 2.62 1.71
C ILE A 120 -11.15 3.70 2.71
N VAL A 121 -10.31 3.89 3.73
CA VAL A 121 -10.64 4.75 4.88
C VAL A 121 -9.80 6.02 4.96
N ALA A 122 -8.89 6.24 4.03
CA ALA A 122 -8.09 7.44 3.95
C ALA A 122 -7.78 7.75 2.48
N PRO A 123 -7.63 9.04 2.13
CA PRO A 123 -7.24 9.40 0.75
C PRO A 123 -5.88 8.82 0.38
N GLY A 124 -5.76 8.29 -0.81
CA GLY A 124 -4.50 7.80 -1.32
C GLY A 124 -3.48 8.92 -1.51
N VAL A 125 -2.21 8.57 -1.47
CA VAL A 125 -1.11 9.51 -1.67
C VAL A 125 -0.41 9.20 -2.98
N SER A 126 -0.36 10.19 -3.87
CA SER A 126 0.39 10.09 -5.12
C SER A 126 1.55 11.09 -5.06
N ALA A 127 2.76 10.61 -5.27
CA ALA A 127 3.95 11.45 -5.22
C ALA A 127 4.68 11.43 -6.55
N ARG A 128 5.03 12.61 -7.06
CA ARG A 128 5.78 12.75 -8.30
C ARG A 128 7.25 12.43 -8.05
N GLU A 129 7.81 11.58 -8.91
CA GLU A 129 9.24 11.32 -8.93
C GLU A 129 9.98 12.56 -9.39
N GLN A 130 11.03 12.92 -8.68
CA GLN A 130 11.86 14.06 -9.05
C GLN A 130 13.16 13.58 -9.68
N GLY A 131 13.36 13.95 -10.93
CA GLY A 131 14.56 13.62 -11.69
C GLY A 131 14.46 12.29 -12.43
N ALA A 132 14.39 12.36 -13.75
CA ALA A 132 14.30 11.18 -14.61
C ALA A 132 15.60 10.35 -14.60
N TYR A 133 16.74 10.95 -14.29
CA TYR A 133 18.06 10.32 -14.40
C TYR A 133 19.05 10.73 -13.29
N GLY A 134 18.54 11.18 -12.15
CA GLY A 134 19.39 11.58 -11.02
C GLY A 134 19.06 10.82 -9.75
N PRO A 135 19.63 11.24 -8.62
CA PRO A 135 19.25 10.65 -7.33
C PRO A 135 17.76 10.74 -7.13
N ILE A 136 17.17 9.63 -6.82
CA ILE A 136 15.74 9.51 -6.62
C ILE A 136 15.34 10.35 -5.41
N LYS A 137 14.46 11.32 -5.62
CA LYS A 137 13.99 12.19 -4.53
C LYS A 137 12.47 12.32 -4.62
N THR A 138 11.80 11.76 -3.64
CA THR A 138 10.41 12.07 -3.40
C THR A 138 10.37 13.31 -2.51
N ASP A 139 9.45 14.22 -2.81
CA ASP A 139 9.28 15.47 -2.08
C ASP A 139 9.04 15.23 -0.59
N ALA A 140 9.62 16.08 0.27
CA ALA A 140 9.45 15.97 1.72
C ALA A 140 7.99 16.10 2.16
N ASP A 141 7.22 16.95 1.50
CA ASP A 141 5.79 17.10 1.81
C ASP A 141 5.00 15.85 1.44
N ASP A 142 5.35 15.21 0.34
CA ASP A 142 4.72 13.95 -0.07
C ASP A 142 5.06 12.83 0.90
N LEU A 143 6.30 12.79 1.40
CA LEU A 143 6.68 11.82 2.44
C LEU A 143 5.93 12.06 3.74
N ASN A 144 5.68 13.31 4.11
CA ASN A 144 4.84 13.63 5.26
C ASN A 144 3.41 13.13 5.08
N LYS A 145 2.85 13.29 3.88
CA LYS A 145 1.52 12.73 3.57
C LYS A 145 1.51 11.21 3.70
N CYS A 146 2.60 10.56 3.33
CA CYS A 146 2.75 9.12 3.51
C CYS A 146 2.75 8.73 4.99
N ARG A 147 3.48 9.47 5.83
CA ARG A 147 3.47 9.24 7.28
C ARG A 147 2.07 9.41 7.86
N GLU A 148 1.36 10.43 7.43
CA GLU A 148 -0.03 10.67 7.86
C GLU A 148 -0.96 9.54 7.40
N LEU A 149 -0.75 9.01 6.19
CA LEU A 149 -1.53 7.88 5.70
C LEU A 149 -1.34 6.66 6.58
N GLY A 150 -0.10 6.30 6.88
CA GLY A 150 0.22 5.17 7.74
C GLY A 150 -0.36 5.34 9.14
N LYS A 151 -0.23 6.53 9.69
CA LYS A 151 -0.79 6.87 11.00
C LYS A 151 -2.32 6.73 11.01
N ALA A 152 -2.99 7.24 9.98
CA ALA A 152 -4.45 7.19 9.89
C ALA A 152 -4.95 5.74 9.86
N LEU A 153 -4.31 4.88 9.09
CA LEU A 153 -4.69 3.46 9.01
C LEU A 153 -4.44 2.75 10.33
N ALA A 154 -3.30 3.01 10.96
CA ALA A 154 -2.97 2.41 12.26
C ALA A 154 -3.95 2.85 13.35
N GLU A 155 -4.27 4.14 13.41
CA GLU A 155 -5.26 4.67 14.37
C GLU A 155 -6.64 4.06 14.13
N ALA A 156 -7.02 3.88 12.88
CA ALA A 156 -8.31 3.32 12.51
C ALA A 156 -8.49 1.89 13.03
N VAL A 157 -7.42 1.09 13.06
CA VAL A 157 -7.51 -0.29 13.57
C VAL A 157 -7.22 -0.38 15.07
N ALA A 158 -6.42 0.52 15.60
CA ALA A 158 -6.19 0.60 17.05
C ALA A 158 -7.47 0.91 17.82
N GLU A 159 -8.35 1.73 17.26
CA GLU A 159 -9.63 2.11 17.88
C GLU A 159 -10.61 0.95 18.05
N LYS A 160 -10.38 -0.18 17.36
CA LYS A 160 -11.24 -1.35 17.49
C LYS A 160 -11.05 -2.11 18.79
N ARG A 161 -10.13 -1.67 19.61
CA ARG A 161 -9.79 -2.29 20.88
C ARG A 161 -10.10 -1.36 22.04
#